data_6c2ce88d4ffb8d1d55c69006b8e779aa
#
_entry.id   6c2ce88d4ffb8d1d55c69006b8e779aa
#
_cell.length_a   1.000
_cell.length_b   1.000
_cell.length_c   1.000
_cell.angle_alpha   90.00
_cell.angle_beta   90.00
_cell.angle_gamma   90.00
#
_symmetry.space_group_name_H-M   'P 1'
#
loop_
_entity.id
_entity.type
_entity.pdbx_description
1 polymer ?
#
loop_
_entity_poly.entity_id
_entity_poly.type
_entity_poly.pdbx_seq_one_letter_code
_entity_poly.pdbx_strand_id
1 'polypeptide(L)'
;MTNGVVNLQSKMTEAHESHLQQIKLASVDLLDRKYRAGQQEHGGSLWTMPAARQVENAIEETTDQLTYLLSLRQNMRIIMELAYEGMRDDSVCATTARENCRAIWFTITGQPQ
;
A
#
# COMPACT_ATOMS: atom_id res chain seq x y z
N MET A 1 -28.82 -14.57 16.92
CA MET A 1 -28.12 -14.15 15.71
C MET A 1 -26.63 -14.18 15.85
N THR A 2 -26.17 -15.25 16.44
CA THR A 2 -24.73 -15.48 16.58
C THR A 2 -24.12 -16.12 15.35
N ASN A 3 -24.97 -16.46 14.36
CA ASN A 3 -24.53 -17.19 13.19
C ASN A 3 -23.49 -16.46 12.34
N GLY A 4 -23.56 -15.13 12.31
CA GLY A 4 -22.58 -14.34 11.56
C GLY A 4 -21.18 -14.46 12.12
N VAL A 5 -21.02 -14.48 13.44
CA VAL A 5 -19.72 -14.61 14.11
C VAL A 5 -19.14 -16.01 13.86
N VAL A 6 -19.96 -17.05 13.99
CA VAL A 6 -19.53 -18.43 13.73
C VAL A 6 -19.05 -18.59 12.29
N ASN A 7 -19.82 -18.04 11.34
CA ASN A 7 -19.48 -18.13 9.93
C ASN A 7 -18.17 -17.41 9.60
N LEU A 8 -17.92 -16.26 10.22
CA LEU A 8 -16.66 -15.54 10.03
C LEU A 8 -15.47 -16.37 10.48
N GLN A 9 -15.58 -17.01 11.67
CA GLN A 9 -14.49 -17.84 12.17
C GLN A 9 -14.28 -19.10 11.33
N SER A 10 -15.35 -19.74 10.86
CA SER A 10 -15.23 -20.97 10.08
C SER A 10 -14.57 -20.78 8.72
N LYS A 11 -14.50 -19.54 8.23
CA LYS A 11 -13.83 -19.20 6.97
C LYS A 11 -12.35 -18.89 7.15
N MET A 12 -11.88 -18.83 8.36
CA MET A 12 -10.46 -18.54 8.62
C MET A 12 -9.65 -19.83 8.64
N THR A 13 -8.58 -19.85 7.85
CA THR A 13 -7.61 -20.93 7.83
C THR A 13 -6.37 -20.52 8.64
N GLU A 14 -5.45 -21.45 8.85
CA GLU A 14 -4.16 -21.12 9.48
C GLU A 14 -3.40 -20.07 8.67
N ALA A 15 -3.48 -20.14 7.34
CA ALA A 15 -2.86 -19.14 6.48
C ALA A 15 -3.48 -17.76 6.69
N HIS A 16 -4.80 -17.69 6.83
CA HIS A 16 -5.49 -16.44 7.14
C HIS A 16 -5.06 -15.88 8.49
N GLU A 17 -4.98 -16.73 9.50
CA GLU A 17 -4.54 -16.29 10.85
C GLU A 17 -3.12 -15.76 10.83
N SER A 18 -2.22 -16.44 10.14
CA SER A 18 -0.83 -15.99 9.99
C SER A 18 -0.75 -14.65 9.28
N HIS A 19 -1.47 -14.48 8.17
CA HIS A 19 -1.50 -13.23 7.42
C HIS A 19 -2.07 -12.10 8.28
N LEU A 20 -3.18 -12.36 8.99
CA LEU A 20 -3.76 -11.36 9.87
C LEU A 20 -2.77 -10.91 10.95
N GLN A 21 -2.02 -11.86 11.53
CA GLN A 21 -1.02 -11.52 12.54
C GLN A 21 0.07 -10.61 11.97
N GLN A 22 0.54 -10.88 10.76
CA GLN A 22 1.52 -10.04 10.07
C GLN A 22 0.99 -8.62 9.87
N ILE A 23 -0.27 -8.49 9.43
CA ILE A 23 -0.91 -7.18 9.22
C ILE A 23 -1.05 -6.44 10.55
N LYS A 24 -1.46 -7.13 11.61
CA LYS A 24 -1.58 -6.51 12.93
C LYS A 24 -0.25 -5.95 13.42
N LEU A 25 0.83 -6.73 13.32
CA LEU A 25 2.15 -6.30 13.77
C LEU A 25 2.65 -5.10 12.96
N ALA A 26 2.50 -5.16 11.63
CA ALA A 26 2.88 -4.05 10.77
C ALA A 26 2.07 -2.79 11.08
N SER A 27 0.76 -2.94 11.35
CA SER A 27 -0.12 -1.81 11.66
C SER A 27 0.26 -1.15 12.97
N VAL A 28 0.57 -1.94 13.99
CA VAL A 28 0.99 -1.41 15.30
C VAL A 28 2.27 -0.59 15.15
N ASP A 29 3.25 -1.13 14.44
CA ASP A 29 4.53 -0.45 14.21
C ASP A 29 4.34 0.86 13.44
N LEU A 30 3.58 0.81 12.36
CA LEU A 30 3.31 2.01 11.54
C LEU A 30 2.58 3.08 12.35
N LEU A 31 1.56 2.67 13.12
CA LEU A 31 0.79 3.58 13.93
C LEU A 31 1.65 4.25 15.00
N ASP A 32 2.48 3.48 15.69
CA ASP A 32 3.39 4.00 16.71
C ASP A 32 4.33 5.05 16.13
N ARG A 33 5.00 4.70 15.03
CA ARG A 33 5.96 5.62 14.40
C ARG A 33 5.29 6.87 13.87
N LYS A 34 4.13 6.73 13.24
CA LYS A 34 3.40 7.86 12.66
C LYS A 34 2.92 8.82 13.74
N TYR A 35 2.39 8.29 14.84
CA TYR A 35 1.91 9.10 15.94
C TYR A 35 3.05 9.90 16.58
N ARG A 36 4.18 9.25 16.84
CA ARG A 36 5.34 9.93 17.44
C ARG A 36 5.90 11.01 16.53
N ALA A 37 6.01 10.72 15.24
CA ALA A 37 6.49 11.70 14.26
C ALA A 37 5.56 12.90 14.17
N GLY A 38 4.26 12.67 14.16
CA GLY A 38 3.26 13.75 14.15
C GLY A 38 3.32 14.61 15.39
N GLN A 39 3.51 14.01 16.56
CA GLN A 39 3.62 14.72 17.81
C GLN A 39 4.88 15.63 17.83
N GLN A 40 5.99 15.12 17.31
CA GLN A 40 7.23 15.88 17.23
C GLN A 40 7.11 17.06 16.27
N GLU A 41 6.41 16.87 15.17
CA GLU A 41 6.24 17.89 14.14
C GLU A 41 5.26 18.98 14.54
N HIS A 42 4.12 18.61 15.12
CA HIS A 42 3.01 19.53 15.36
C HIS A 42 2.84 19.93 16.83
N GLY A 43 3.29 19.10 17.76
CA GLY A 43 3.07 19.31 19.19
C GLY A 43 1.60 19.23 19.57
N GLY A 44 1.27 19.72 20.75
CA GLY A 44 -0.11 19.71 21.24
C GLY A 44 -0.62 18.31 21.57
N SER A 45 -1.93 18.19 21.65
CA SER A 45 -2.58 16.93 21.98
C SER A 45 -3.72 16.67 21.01
N LEU A 46 -3.68 15.55 20.32
CA LEU A 46 -4.68 15.21 19.31
C LEU A 46 -6.11 15.22 19.91
N TRP A 47 -6.28 14.71 21.13
CA TRP A 47 -7.60 14.65 21.76
C TRP A 47 -8.17 16.01 22.16
N THR A 48 -7.37 17.07 22.15
CA THR A 48 -7.83 18.44 22.40
C THR A 48 -8.01 19.26 21.14
N MET A 49 -7.63 18.70 20.00
CA MET A 49 -7.81 19.36 18.72
C MET A 49 -9.30 19.55 18.42
N PRO A 50 -9.74 20.74 17.97
CA PRO A 50 -11.15 20.93 17.62
C PRO A 50 -11.60 19.91 16.57
N ALA A 51 -12.82 19.39 16.74
CA ALA A 51 -13.36 18.38 15.83
C ALA A 51 -13.40 18.85 14.38
N ALA A 52 -13.74 20.11 14.15
CA ALA A 52 -13.77 20.67 12.79
C ALA A 52 -12.39 20.59 12.13
N ARG A 53 -11.32 20.82 12.90
CA ARG A 53 -9.96 20.74 12.38
C ARG A 53 -9.56 19.31 12.12
N GLN A 54 -9.98 18.38 12.98
CA GLN A 54 -9.72 16.95 12.75
C GLN A 54 -10.37 16.48 11.44
N VAL A 55 -11.59 16.93 11.16
CA VAL A 55 -12.30 16.60 9.92
C VAL A 55 -11.53 17.14 8.70
N GLU A 56 -11.09 18.38 8.73
CA GLU A 56 -10.35 18.97 7.62
C GLU A 56 -9.04 18.24 7.38
N ASN A 57 -8.31 17.92 8.45
CA ASN A 57 -7.06 17.17 8.33
C ASN A 57 -7.32 15.78 7.73
N ALA A 58 -8.39 15.12 8.14
CA ALA A 58 -8.75 13.80 7.61
C ALA A 58 -9.09 13.87 6.12
N ILE A 59 -9.80 14.92 5.70
CA ILE A 59 -10.13 15.12 4.29
C ILE A 59 -8.86 15.33 3.46
N GLU A 60 -7.95 16.16 3.95
CA GLU A 60 -6.67 16.39 3.27
C GLU A 60 -5.86 15.09 3.12
N GLU A 61 -5.76 14.31 4.19
CA GLU A 61 -5.05 13.02 4.16
C GLU A 61 -5.71 12.05 3.19
N THR A 62 -7.03 12.00 3.18
CA THR A 62 -7.78 11.14 2.27
C THR A 62 -7.58 11.56 0.82
N THR A 63 -7.55 12.87 0.56
CA THR A 63 -7.31 13.40 -0.78
C THR A 63 -5.91 13.04 -1.26
N ASP A 64 -4.90 13.17 -0.40
CA ASP A 64 -3.54 12.77 -0.72
C ASP A 64 -3.46 11.26 -1.02
N GLN A 65 -4.13 10.45 -0.21
CA GLN A 65 -4.16 9.01 -0.42
C GLN A 65 -4.78 8.65 -1.78
N LEU A 66 -5.86 9.33 -2.17
CA LEU A 66 -6.48 9.11 -3.47
C LEU A 66 -5.50 9.42 -4.60
N THR A 67 -4.76 10.52 -4.48
CA THR A 67 -3.75 10.90 -5.48
C THR A 67 -2.67 9.82 -5.60
N TYR A 68 -2.16 9.32 -4.47
CA TYR A 68 -1.17 8.26 -4.49
C TYR A 68 -1.71 6.97 -5.11
N LEU A 69 -2.96 6.61 -4.78
CA LEU A 69 -3.58 5.40 -5.33
C LEU A 69 -3.78 5.50 -6.84
N LEU A 70 -4.21 6.66 -7.33
CA LEU A 70 -4.38 6.86 -8.76
C LEU A 70 -3.05 6.82 -9.51
N SER A 71 -2.02 7.43 -8.94
CA SER A 71 -0.67 7.37 -9.50
C SER A 71 -0.14 5.94 -9.50
N LEU A 72 -0.34 5.21 -8.41
CA LEU A 72 0.04 3.80 -8.32
C LEU A 72 -0.67 2.96 -9.39
N ARG A 73 -1.96 3.22 -9.60
CA ARG A 73 -2.73 2.50 -10.63
C ARG A 73 -2.12 2.71 -12.01
N GLN A 74 -1.69 3.94 -12.33
CA GLN A 74 -1.02 4.24 -13.59
C GLN A 74 0.30 3.47 -13.70
N ASN A 75 1.10 3.48 -12.64
CA ASN A 75 2.37 2.76 -12.61
C ASN A 75 2.17 1.25 -12.72
N MET A 76 1.11 0.72 -12.12
CA MET A 76 0.80 -0.71 -12.25
C MET A 76 0.48 -1.08 -13.70
N ARG A 77 -0.20 -0.22 -14.44
CA ARG A 77 -0.45 -0.47 -15.87
C ARG A 77 0.86 -0.52 -16.66
N ILE A 78 1.77 0.41 -16.38
CA ILE A 78 3.08 0.42 -17.04
C ILE A 78 3.84 -0.87 -16.73
N ILE A 79 3.85 -1.28 -15.47
CA ILE A 79 4.52 -2.52 -15.04
C ILE A 79 3.90 -3.73 -15.76
N MET A 80 2.57 -3.79 -15.83
CA MET A 80 1.86 -4.88 -16.51
C MET A 80 2.21 -4.95 -18.00
N GLU A 81 2.26 -3.81 -18.67
CA GLU A 81 2.60 -3.74 -20.09
C GLU A 81 4.04 -4.20 -20.33
N LEU A 82 4.97 -3.74 -19.51
CA LEU A 82 6.37 -4.14 -19.61
C LEU A 82 6.56 -5.64 -19.34
N ALA A 83 5.88 -6.16 -18.33
CA ALA A 83 5.96 -7.58 -18.01
C ALA A 83 5.34 -8.43 -19.10
N TYR A 84 4.18 -8.01 -19.61
CA TYR A 84 3.50 -8.73 -20.68
C TYR A 84 4.39 -8.78 -21.93
N GLU A 85 4.97 -7.67 -22.32
CA GLU A 85 5.88 -7.62 -23.47
C GLU A 85 7.08 -8.54 -23.25
N GLY A 86 7.67 -8.52 -22.04
CA GLY A 86 8.84 -9.31 -21.73
C GLY A 86 8.60 -10.82 -21.72
N MET A 87 7.37 -11.26 -21.50
CA MET A 87 7.07 -12.69 -21.45
C MET A 87 6.55 -13.25 -22.78
N ARG A 88 6.42 -12.44 -23.80
CA ARG A 88 6.00 -12.92 -25.13
C ARG A 88 7.15 -13.62 -25.82
N ASP A 89 6.91 -14.84 -26.27
CA ASP A 89 7.97 -15.72 -26.79
C ASP A 89 8.51 -15.34 -28.17
N ASP A 90 7.64 -14.85 -29.05
CA ASP A 90 7.94 -14.78 -30.46
C ASP A 90 8.57 -13.48 -30.91
N SER A 91 8.48 -12.43 -30.15
CA SER A 91 8.81 -11.09 -30.61
C SER A 91 9.80 -10.36 -29.72
N VAL A 92 10.20 -10.95 -28.62
CA VAL A 92 11.06 -10.29 -27.62
C VAL A 92 12.33 -11.08 -27.44
N CYS A 93 13.48 -10.46 -27.75
CA CYS A 93 14.78 -11.07 -27.50
C CYS A 93 15.15 -10.91 -26.00
N ALA A 94 16.18 -11.66 -25.58
CA ALA A 94 16.64 -11.61 -24.20
C ALA A 94 17.06 -10.21 -23.75
N THR A 95 17.62 -9.42 -24.64
CA THR A 95 18.03 -8.04 -24.34
C THR A 95 16.81 -7.17 -24.03
N THR A 96 15.76 -7.27 -24.85
CA THR A 96 14.53 -6.49 -24.63
C THR A 96 13.86 -6.91 -23.33
N ALA A 97 13.80 -8.22 -23.03
CA ALA A 97 13.23 -8.71 -21.80
C ALA A 97 14.00 -8.18 -20.58
N ARG A 98 15.32 -8.13 -20.67
CA ARG A 98 16.17 -7.59 -19.61
C ARG A 98 15.93 -6.09 -19.42
N GLU A 99 15.83 -5.35 -20.50
CA GLU A 99 15.53 -3.92 -20.45
C GLU A 99 14.17 -3.65 -19.83
N ASN A 100 13.17 -4.45 -20.16
CA ASN A 100 11.86 -4.33 -19.54
C ASN A 100 11.91 -4.61 -18.05
N CYS A 101 12.68 -5.61 -17.63
CA CYS A 101 12.87 -5.89 -16.20
C CYS A 101 13.53 -4.71 -15.49
N ARG A 102 14.51 -4.08 -16.10
CA ARG A 102 15.14 -2.87 -15.52
C ARG A 102 14.16 -1.72 -15.42
N ALA A 103 13.33 -1.53 -16.43
CA ALA A 103 12.31 -0.48 -16.43
C ALA A 103 11.28 -0.73 -15.33
N ILE A 104 10.87 -1.98 -15.13
CA ILE A 104 9.97 -2.37 -14.04
C ILE A 104 10.62 -2.08 -12.70
N TRP A 105 11.86 -2.50 -12.52
CA TRP A 105 12.63 -2.24 -11.31
C TRP A 105 12.67 -0.75 -10.99
N PHE A 106 13.02 0.06 -11.98
CA PHE A 106 13.08 1.52 -11.82
C PHE A 106 11.71 2.10 -11.46
N THR A 107 10.65 1.63 -12.13
CA THR A 107 9.29 2.11 -11.86
C THR A 107 8.89 1.83 -10.42
N ILE A 108 9.28 0.68 -9.88
CA ILE A 108 8.94 0.28 -8.51
C ILE A 108 9.80 1.00 -7.48
N THR A 109 11.09 1.08 -7.72
CA THR A 109 12.07 1.49 -6.69
C THR A 109 12.60 2.90 -6.86
N GLY A 110 12.49 3.49 -8.05
CA GLY A 110 13.15 4.76 -8.37
C GLY A 110 14.66 4.64 -8.43
N GLN A 111 15.20 3.42 -8.41
CA GLN A 111 16.64 3.18 -8.38
C GLN A 111 17.12 2.65 -9.73
N PRO A 112 18.21 3.19 -10.29
CA PRO A 112 18.80 2.62 -11.49
C PRO A 112 19.43 1.26 -11.16
N GLN A 113 19.53 0.43 -12.19
CA GLN A 113 20.18 -0.85 -12.08
C GLN A 113 21.64 -0.73 -12.43
#